data_b7925bd136b4093a58cd77c1d6b9d324
#
_entry.id   b7925bd136b4093a58cd77c1d6b9d324
#
_cell.length_a   1.000
_cell.length_b   1.000
_cell.length_c   1.000
_cell.angle_alpha   90.00
_cell.angle_beta   90.00
_cell.angle_gamma   90.00
#
_symmetry.space_group_name_H-M   'P 1'
#
loop_
_entity.id
_entity.type
_entity.pdbx_description
1 polymer ?
#
loop_
_entity_poly.entity_id
_entity_poly.type
_entity_poly.pdbx_seq_one_letter_code
_entity_poly.pdbx_strand_id
1 'polypeptide(L)'
;MKVSFLVIFMLASAVGSAWSQAVPPKTAAELAKYMGADREHLLYEGAKKEGKLVWYTSLTIYKEMAKSFEAKYPGVSVEPYRATAVNLVSRLLSEGQSKRYIADVIETTPGSLMLVRDNKLLLPYNSPHLAGYPEGSKDKAPGGLYYTSVDRESYAGIGYNKNVIPSADVPKNFDDLLKPALKGKIGISNEEIATRVIGAMLKEKGEGFIKKLAGQDIKQYGLPALGMNELIVSGEVPLTFTAVDSNVRMAAARGAPIAWLPGDLVPANAGSLGAFLHTPHPHAALLFIDFMIGPEGQKLFGEKYGYGSPRKDHGFKRWYPEQGLSSYDYANTIEKWNKVLLQISRK
;
A
#
# COMPACT_ATOMS: atom_id res chain seq x y z
N MET A 1 30.27 82.45 -20.43
CA MET A 1 30.33 81.06 -20.12
C MET A 1 28.99 80.59 -19.59
N LYS A 2 28.19 79.90 -20.42
CA LYS A 2 26.90 79.33 -20.04
C LYS A 2 27.11 77.81 -19.89
N VAL A 3 26.89 77.29 -18.67
CA VAL A 3 26.95 75.86 -18.36
C VAL A 3 25.53 75.33 -18.42
N SER A 4 25.24 74.47 -19.37
CA SER A 4 23.93 73.75 -19.48
C SER A 4 24.02 72.45 -18.68
N PHE A 5 23.13 72.27 -17.70
CA PHE A 5 22.92 71.02 -16.98
C PHE A 5 21.96 70.14 -17.78
N LEU A 6 22.42 68.97 -18.16
CA LEU A 6 21.60 67.93 -18.79
C LEU A 6 21.05 67.03 -17.69
N VAL A 7 19.75 67.06 -17.47
CA VAL A 7 19.02 66.15 -16.54
C VAL A 7 18.64 64.93 -17.31
N ILE A 8 19.24 63.77 -16.99
CA ILE A 8 18.88 62.46 -17.52
C ILE A 8 17.78 61.86 -16.66
N PHE A 9 16.56 61.77 -17.20
CA PHE A 9 15.46 61.01 -16.61
C PHE A 9 15.64 59.51 -16.86
N MET A 10 16.00 58.73 -15.83
CA MET A 10 15.94 57.27 -15.88
C MET A 10 14.49 56.84 -15.67
N LEU A 11 13.85 56.34 -16.71
CA LEU A 11 12.63 55.59 -16.62
C LEU A 11 12.94 54.19 -16.07
N ALA A 12 12.61 53.90 -14.82
CA ALA A 12 12.60 52.59 -14.24
C ALA A 12 11.36 51.82 -14.76
N SER A 13 11.56 50.92 -15.73
CA SER A 13 10.52 49.99 -16.19
C SER A 13 10.30 48.94 -15.13
N ALA A 14 9.24 49.09 -14.30
CA ALA A 14 8.78 48.04 -13.43
C ALA A 14 8.15 46.90 -14.28
N VAL A 15 8.94 45.82 -14.51
CA VAL A 15 8.42 44.59 -15.07
C VAL A 15 7.62 43.91 -13.96
N GLY A 16 6.35 44.23 -13.89
CA GLY A 16 5.40 43.49 -13.07
C GLY A 16 5.26 42.09 -13.57
N SER A 17 5.83 41.11 -12.85
CA SER A 17 5.57 39.67 -13.08
C SER A 17 4.08 39.45 -12.85
N ALA A 18 3.31 39.41 -13.93
CA ALA A 18 1.91 38.97 -13.90
C ALA A 18 1.90 37.49 -13.53
N TRP A 19 1.72 37.20 -12.26
CA TRP A 19 1.37 35.87 -11.80
C TRP A 19 0.00 35.57 -12.41
N SER A 20 -0.01 34.71 -13.45
CA SER A 20 -1.23 34.12 -13.97
C SER A 20 -1.90 33.38 -12.82
N GLN A 21 -2.92 33.92 -12.22
CA GLN A 21 -3.75 33.21 -11.28
C GLN A 21 -4.40 32.06 -12.05
N ALA A 22 -3.96 30.82 -11.76
CA ALA A 22 -4.59 29.64 -12.32
C ALA A 22 -6.08 29.67 -11.95
N VAL A 23 -6.94 29.45 -12.95
CA VAL A 23 -8.39 29.40 -12.73
C VAL A 23 -8.67 28.25 -11.75
N PRO A 24 -9.39 28.48 -10.64
CA PRO A 24 -9.69 27.42 -9.67
C PRO A 24 -10.43 26.27 -10.35
N PRO A 25 -10.09 25.00 -10.01
CA PRO A 25 -10.77 23.83 -10.57
C PRO A 25 -12.26 23.83 -10.19
N LYS A 26 -13.13 23.54 -11.17
CA LYS A 26 -14.59 23.59 -11.03
C LYS A 26 -15.24 22.21 -10.90
N THR A 27 -14.55 21.17 -11.32
CA THR A 27 -15.04 19.79 -11.30
C THR A 27 -14.17 18.89 -10.45
N ALA A 28 -14.70 17.78 -9.97
CA ALA A 28 -13.90 16.76 -9.24
C ALA A 28 -12.71 16.27 -10.07
N ALA A 29 -12.88 16.12 -11.39
CA ALA A 29 -11.80 15.68 -12.28
C ALA A 29 -10.69 16.73 -12.47
N GLU A 30 -11.02 18.01 -12.49
CA GLU A 30 -10.04 19.11 -12.52
C GLU A 30 -9.32 19.22 -11.17
N LEU A 31 -10.07 19.11 -10.07
CA LEU A 31 -9.53 19.13 -8.71
C LEU A 31 -8.55 17.98 -8.48
N ALA A 32 -8.87 16.78 -8.96
CA ALA A 32 -8.03 15.60 -8.87
C ALA A 32 -6.68 15.73 -9.61
N LYS A 33 -6.60 16.60 -10.59
CA LYS A 33 -5.39 16.91 -11.38
C LYS A 33 -4.61 18.12 -10.86
N TYR A 34 -5.23 18.92 -9.99
CA TYR A 34 -4.64 20.17 -9.56
C TYR A 34 -3.38 19.94 -8.71
N MET A 35 -2.26 20.54 -9.12
CA MET A 35 -0.94 20.38 -8.49
C MET A 35 -0.32 21.73 -8.09
N GLY A 36 -1.15 22.77 -7.93
CA GLY A 36 -0.69 24.11 -7.48
C GLY A 36 -0.11 24.07 -6.06
N ALA A 37 0.77 25.00 -5.75
CA ALA A 37 1.41 25.09 -4.43
C ALA A 37 0.41 25.31 -3.29
N ASP A 38 -0.77 25.82 -3.59
CA ASP A 38 -1.89 26.08 -2.68
C ASP A 38 -2.87 24.89 -2.59
N ARG A 39 -2.54 23.72 -3.17
CA ARG A 39 -3.43 22.54 -3.23
C ARG A 39 -4.01 22.16 -1.86
N GLU A 40 -3.18 22.06 -0.82
CA GLU A 40 -3.66 21.68 0.52
C GLU A 40 -4.68 22.69 1.05
N HIS A 41 -4.40 23.98 0.90
CA HIS A 41 -5.31 25.07 1.31
C HIS A 41 -6.62 25.02 0.52
N LEU A 42 -6.56 24.89 -0.80
CA LEU A 42 -7.72 24.81 -1.69
C LEU A 42 -8.60 23.61 -1.33
N LEU A 43 -8.00 22.43 -1.14
CA LEU A 43 -8.72 21.22 -0.74
C LEU A 43 -9.37 21.39 0.64
N TYR A 44 -8.66 21.98 1.61
CA TYR A 44 -9.19 22.16 2.95
C TYR A 44 -10.34 23.16 3.00
N GLU A 45 -10.24 24.31 2.31
CA GLU A 45 -11.34 25.29 2.25
C GLU A 45 -12.59 24.70 1.56
N GLY A 46 -12.42 23.85 0.55
CA GLY A 46 -13.52 23.11 -0.07
C GLY A 46 -14.10 22.06 0.88
N ALA A 47 -13.25 21.26 1.52
CA ALA A 47 -13.64 20.21 2.46
C ALA A 47 -14.42 20.75 3.66
N LYS A 48 -14.06 21.93 4.19
CA LYS A 48 -14.85 22.60 5.24
C LYS A 48 -16.28 22.93 4.80
N LYS A 49 -16.48 23.30 3.54
CA LYS A 49 -17.82 23.55 2.98
C LYS A 49 -18.60 22.25 2.79
N GLU A 50 -17.92 21.16 2.43
CA GLU A 50 -18.48 19.82 2.33
C GLU A 50 -18.80 19.24 3.72
N GLY A 51 -18.03 19.61 4.75
CA GLY A 51 -18.26 19.31 6.17
C GLY A 51 -17.92 17.88 6.60
N LYS A 52 -17.83 16.95 5.66
CA LYS A 52 -17.60 15.53 5.96
C LYS A 52 -16.93 14.77 4.83
N LEU A 53 -16.50 13.53 5.20
CA LEU A 53 -15.94 12.51 4.32
C LEU A 53 -16.51 11.14 4.72
N VAL A 54 -17.03 10.37 3.78
CA VAL A 54 -17.42 8.97 3.98
C VAL A 54 -16.30 8.05 3.51
N TRP A 55 -15.68 7.35 4.45
CA TRP A 55 -14.53 6.50 4.22
C TRP A 55 -14.85 5.01 4.37
N TYR A 56 -14.84 4.25 3.26
CA TYR A 56 -14.96 2.80 3.27
C TYR A 56 -13.58 2.17 3.44
N THR A 57 -13.41 1.33 4.47
CA THR A 57 -12.08 0.83 4.82
C THR A 57 -12.09 -0.60 5.38
N SER A 58 -11.04 -1.35 5.09
CA SER A 58 -10.72 -2.61 5.78
C SER A 58 -9.67 -2.43 6.89
N LEU A 59 -9.13 -1.24 7.04
CA LEU A 59 -8.08 -0.91 8.01
C LEU A 59 -8.56 -1.09 9.45
N THR A 60 -7.76 -1.75 10.29
CA THR A 60 -8.11 -2.00 11.69
C THR A 60 -7.96 -0.75 12.57
N ILE A 61 -6.98 0.11 12.25
CA ILE A 61 -6.67 1.36 12.97
C ILE A 61 -7.41 2.58 12.41
N TYR A 62 -8.55 2.35 11.78
CA TYR A 62 -9.31 3.39 11.07
C TYR A 62 -9.76 4.55 11.97
N LYS A 63 -10.14 4.26 13.21
CA LYS A 63 -10.61 5.30 14.16
C LYS A 63 -9.51 6.30 14.51
N GLU A 64 -8.30 5.79 14.68
CA GLU A 64 -7.13 6.58 15.03
C GLU A 64 -6.67 7.44 13.83
N MET A 65 -6.74 6.89 12.62
CA MET A 65 -6.43 7.64 11.40
C MET A 65 -7.47 8.75 11.17
N ALA A 66 -8.76 8.46 11.35
CA ALA A 66 -9.84 9.45 11.26
C ALA A 66 -9.62 10.59 12.27
N LYS A 67 -9.40 10.28 13.55
CA LYS A 67 -9.12 11.29 14.58
C LYS A 67 -7.90 12.15 14.27
N SER A 68 -6.85 11.58 13.73
CA SER A 68 -5.64 12.33 13.37
C SER A 68 -5.89 13.29 12.21
N PHE A 69 -6.70 12.87 11.23
CA PHE A 69 -7.14 13.73 10.13
C PHE A 69 -8.02 14.88 10.64
N GLU A 70 -9.05 14.59 11.44
CA GLU A 70 -9.96 15.57 12.02
C GLU A 70 -9.24 16.61 12.90
N ALA A 71 -8.22 16.16 13.64
CA ALA A 71 -7.38 17.04 14.46
C ALA A 71 -6.55 18.02 13.60
N LYS A 72 -6.06 17.55 12.44
CA LYS A 72 -5.32 18.40 11.50
C LYS A 72 -6.24 19.36 10.72
N TYR A 73 -7.45 18.90 10.38
CA TYR A 73 -8.39 19.63 9.53
C TYR A 73 -9.75 19.87 10.25
N PRO A 74 -9.78 20.75 11.26
CA PRO A 74 -11.02 21.06 11.98
C PRO A 74 -12.14 21.52 11.05
N GLY A 75 -13.36 21.03 11.31
CA GLY A 75 -14.53 21.32 10.48
C GLY A 75 -14.78 20.32 9.35
N VAL A 76 -13.95 19.27 9.23
CA VAL A 76 -14.18 18.12 8.33
C VAL A 76 -14.27 16.87 9.16
N SER A 77 -15.45 16.26 9.27
CA SER A 77 -15.64 14.99 10.00
C SER A 77 -15.41 13.78 9.09
N VAL A 78 -14.92 12.68 9.65
CA VAL A 78 -14.75 11.40 8.94
C VAL A 78 -15.80 10.41 9.40
N GLU A 79 -16.62 9.92 8.48
CA GLU A 79 -17.61 8.85 8.71
C GLU A 79 -17.06 7.52 8.19
N PRO A 80 -16.35 6.73 9.00
CA PRO A 80 -15.76 5.49 8.53
C PRO A 80 -16.80 4.35 8.53
N TYR A 81 -16.84 3.60 7.43
CA TYR A 81 -17.54 2.32 7.34
C TYR A 81 -16.51 1.21 7.17
N ARG A 82 -16.30 0.43 8.25
CA ARG A 82 -15.34 -0.68 8.23
C ARG A 82 -16.02 -2.01 7.94
N ALA A 83 -15.50 -2.72 6.93
CA ALA A 83 -15.91 -4.09 6.61
C ALA A 83 -14.73 -4.88 6.02
N THR A 84 -14.94 -6.16 5.69
CA THR A 84 -13.97 -6.95 4.93
C THR A 84 -13.86 -6.42 3.50
N ALA A 85 -12.72 -6.65 2.85
CA ALA A 85 -12.48 -6.22 1.47
C ALA A 85 -13.59 -6.67 0.52
N VAL A 86 -14.05 -7.92 0.64
CA VAL A 86 -15.14 -8.48 -0.19
C VAL A 86 -16.45 -7.71 0.03
N ASN A 87 -16.83 -7.45 1.28
CA ASN A 87 -18.06 -6.73 1.60
C ASN A 87 -18.01 -5.26 1.13
N LEU A 88 -16.84 -4.60 1.24
CA LEU A 88 -16.66 -3.24 0.73
C LEU A 88 -16.85 -3.17 -0.78
N VAL A 89 -16.21 -4.07 -1.53
CA VAL A 89 -16.35 -4.13 -3.00
C VAL A 89 -17.79 -4.44 -3.41
N SER A 90 -18.40 -5.45 -2.80
CA SER A 90 -19.81 -5.80 -3.09
C SER A 90 -20.74 -4.62 -2.87
N ARG A 91 -20.56 -3.87 -1.78
CA ARG A 91 -21.36 -2.68 -1.48
C ARG A 91 -21.14 -1.58 -2.52
N LEU A 92 -19.87 -1.27 -2.86
CA LEU A 92 -19.55 -0.24 -3.87
C LEU A 92 -20.10 -0.58 -5.25
N LEU A 93 -20.03 -1.85 -5.66
CA LEU A 93 -20.61 -2.29 -6.94
C LEU A 93 -22.13 -2.13 -6.93
N SER A 94 -22.81 -2.46 -5.83
CA SER A 94 -24.26 -2.27 -5.67
C SER A 94 -24.63 -0.78 -5.69
N GLU A 95 -23.88 0.08 -5.00
CA GLU A 95 -24.07 1.54 -5.03
C GLU A 95 -23.88 2.10 -6.44
N GLY A 96 -22.84 1.64 -7.16
CA GLY A 96 -22.60 2.03 -8.55
C GLY A 96 -23.74 1.62 -9.50
N GLN A 97 -24.24 0.38 -9.38
CA GLN A 97 -25.37 -0.12 -10.18
C GLN A 97 -26.65 0.65 -9.90
N SER A 98 -26.93 0.98 -8.65
CA SER A 98 -28.11 1.74 -8.24
C SER A 98 -27.96 3.26 -8.38
N LYS A 99 -26.79 3.75 -8.83
CA LYS A 99 -26.42 5.17 -8.92
C LYS A 99 -26.59 5.92 -7.59
N ARG A 100 -26.41 5.23 -6.46
CA ARG A 100 -26.47 5.78 -5.11
C ARG A 100 -25.05 5.90 -4.58
N TYR A 101 -24.40 7.00 -4.86
CA TYR A 101 -23.01 7.23 -4.52
C TYR A 101 -22.91 7.81 -3.10
N ILE A 102 -22.38 7.01 -2.18
CA ILE A 102 -22.27 7.36 -0.75
C ILE A 102 -20.81 7.53 -0.35
N ALA A 103 -19.94 6.62 -0.82
CA ALA A 103 -18.53 6.62 -0.46
C ALA A 103 -17.74 7.73 -1.17
N ASP A 104 -16.81 8.35 -0.46
CA ASP A 104 -15.85 9.30 -1.00
C ASP A 104 -14.50 8.65 -1.27
N VAL A 105 -13.99 7.89 -0.29
CA VAL A 105 -12.71 7.18 -0.37
C VAL A 105 -12.92 5.72 -0.02
N ILE A 106 -12.27 4.86 -0.78
CA ILE A 106 -12.11 3.44 -0.42
C ILE A 106 -10.66 3.14 -0.11
N GLU A 107 -10.42 2.41 0.97
CA GLU A 107 -9.15 1.84 1.37
C GLU A 107 -9.32 0.34 1.63
N THR A 108 -8.57 -0.50 0.91
CA THR A 108 -8.54 -1.95 1.11
C THR A 108 -7.33 -2.57 0.39
N THR A 109 -7.34 -3.88 0.14
CA THR A 109 -6.25 -4.54 -0.59
C THR A 109 -6.21 -4.11 -2.06
N PRO A 110 -5.02 -4.00 -2.69
CA PRO A 110 -4.89 -3.63 -4.10
C PRO A 110 -5.71 -4.52 -5.03
N GLY A 111 -5.69 -5.85 -4.84
CA GLY A 111 -6.47 -6.79 -5.65
C GLY A 111 -7.97 -6.53 -5.61
N SER A 112 -8.51 -6.11 -4.46
CA SER A 112 -9.92 -5.72 -4.31
C SER A 112 -10.22 -4.40 -5.02
N LEU A 113 -9.29 -3.43 -4.96
CA LEU A 113 -9.45 -2.14 -5.65
C LEU A 113 -9.41 -2.28 -7.18
N MET A 114 -8.72 -3.28 -7.71
CA MET A 114 -8.78 -3.60 -9.15
C MET A 114 -10.21 -3.87 -9.62
N LEU A 115 -11.03 -4.57 -8.84
CA LEU A 115 -12.44 -4.81 -9.17
C LEU A 115 -13.21 -3.49 -9.25
N VAL A 116 -12.96 -2.56 -8.35
CA VAL A 116 -13.61 -1.24 -8.34
C VAL A 116 -13.14 -0.41 -9.55
N ARG A 117 -11.84 -0.45 -9.86
CA ARG A 117 -11.24 0.20 -11.05
C ARG A 117 -11.83 -0.36 -12.35
N ASP A 118 -11.85 -1.69 -12.50
CA ASP A 118 -12.28 -2.36 -13.73
C ASP A 118 -13.77 -2.13 -14.00
N ASN A 119 -14.57 -1.85 -12.95
CA ASN A 119 -15.94 -1.38 -13.04
C ASN A 119 -16.07 0.14 -13.21
N LYS A 120 -14.97 0.88 -13.45
CA LYS A 120 -14.92 2.32 -13.74
C LYS A 120 -15.52 3.18 -12.61
N LEU A 121 -15.32 2.78 -11.36
CA LEU A 121 -15.86 3.48 -10.20
C LEU A 121 -14.81 4.35 -9.46
N LEU A 122 -13.55 4.35 -9.90
CA LEU A 122 -12.50 5.16 -9.29
C LEU A 122 -12.24 6.46 -10.08
N LEU A 123 -12.06 7.54 -9.37
CA LEU A 123 -11.62 8.84 -9.89
C LEU A 123 -10.10 8.83 -10.04
N PRO A 124 -9.56 8.96 -11.27
CA PRO A 124 -8.13 9.12 -11.45
C PRO A 124 -7.64 10.44 -10.84
N TYR A 125 -6.58 10.38 -10.04
CA TYR A 125 -6.04 11.56 -9.35
C TYR A 125 -4.51 11.62 -9.43
N ASN A 126 -3.97 12.77 -9.06
CA ASN A 126 -2.56 12.95 -8.75
C ASN A 126 -2.41 13.61 -7.37
N SER A 127 -1.22 13.48 -6.78
CA SER A 127 -0.86 14.10 -5.52
C SER A 127 0.62 14.45 -5.50
N PRO A 128 1.01 15.60 -4.92
CA PRO A 128 2.42 15.95 -4.78
C PRO A 128 3.20 14.92 -3.95
N HIS A 129 2.52 14.16 -3.11
CA HIS A 129 3.14 13.12 -2.28
C HIS A 129 3.55 11.86 -3.07
N LEU A 130 2.96 11.62 -4.25
CA LEU A 130 3.25 10.44 -5.08
C LEU A 130 4.60 10.49 -5.79
N ALA A 131 5.25 11.66 -5.87
CA ALA A 131 6.60 11.79 -6.44
C ALA A 131 7.64 10.92 -5.71
N GLY A 132 7.48 10.73 -4.39
CA GLY A 132 8.37 9.87 -3.58
C GLY A 132 7.95 8.40 -3.51
N TYR A 133 6.96 7.97 -4.28
CA TYR A 133 6.43 6.61 -4.27
C TYR A 133 7.03 5.78 -5.41
N PRO A 134 7.44 4.52 -5.18
CA PRO A 134 7.87 3.65 -6.26
C PRO A 134 6.72 3.37 -7.23
N GLU A 135 7.06 3.16 -8.51
CA GLU A 135 6.05 2.96 -9.55
C GLU A 135 5.11 1.77 -9.27
N GLY A 136 5.64 0.71 -8.64
CA GLY A 136 4.84 -0.47 -8.29
C GLY A 136 3.76 -0.23 -7.25
N SER A 137 3.88 0.82 -6.45
CA SER A 137 2.91 1.18 -5.40
C SER A 137 1.77 2.08 -5.88
N LYS A 138 1.69 2.34 -7.19
CA LYS A 138 0.70 3.22 -7.82
C LYS A 138 0.00 2.48 -8.96
N ASP A 139 -1.32 2.48 -8.98
CA ASP A 139 -2.10 1.92 -10.10
C ASP A 139 -2.35 2.99 -11.15
N LYS A 140 -1.69 2.86 -12.30
CA LYS A 140 -1.66 3.88 -13.35
C LYS A 140 -3.01 4.08 -14.02
N ALA A 141 -3.34 5.33 -14.26
CA ALA A 141 -4.47 5.78 -15.07
C ALA A 141 -3.98 6.59 -16.27
N PRO A 142 -4.82 6.82 -17.30
CA PRO A 142 -4.48 7.69 -18.44
C PRO A 142 -4.09 9.11 -17.99
N GLY A 143 -3.25 9.77 -18.79
CA GLY A 143 -2.89 11.18 -18.59
C GLY A 143 -1.93 11.42 -17.41
N GLY A 144 -1.14 10.44 -17.01
CA GLY A 144 -0.18 10.57 -15.91
C GLY A 144 -0.82 10.60 -14.53
N LEU A 145 -2.04 10.11 -14.41
CA LEU A 145 -2.79 9.99 -13.17
C LEU A 145 -2.69 8.58 -12.59
N TYR A 146 -3.30 8.38 -11.42
CA TYR A 146 -3.37 7.10 -10.72
C TYR A 146 -4.79 6.83 -10.23
N TYR A 147 -5.26 5.58 -10.34
CA TYR A 147 -6.53 5.15 -9.77
C TYR A 147 -6.42 4.94 -8.27
N THR A 148 -5.29 4.36 -7.84
CA THR A 148 -5.02 4.07 -6.43
C THR A 148 -3.53 4.24 -6.13
N SER A 149 -3.23 4.42 -4.85
CA SER A 149 -1.88 4.39 -4.32
C SER A 149 -1.83 3.59 -3.02
N VAL A 150 -0.70 2.93 -2.79
CA VAL A 150 -0.43 2.21 -1.55
C VAL A 150 -0.32 3.22 -0.39
N ASP A 151 -1.07 2.97 0.68
CA ASP A 151 -1.03 3.80 1.89
C ASP A 151 -0.15 3.19 2.99
N ARG A 152 -0.02 1.87 3.04
CA ARG A 152 0.80 1.14 3.99
C ARG A 152 1.31 -0.17 3.41
N GLU A 153 2.38 -0.69 4.00
CA GLU A 153 2.96 -1.97 3.63
C GLU A 153 3.25 -2.84 4.85
N SER A 154 3.17 -4.14 4.65
CA SER A 154 3.88 -5.15 5.41
C SER A 154 4.51 -6.12 4.41
N TYR A 155 5.51 -6.90 4.86
CA TYR A 155 6.35 -7.65 3.94
C TYR A 155 6.35 -9.12 4.27
N ALA A 156 6.13 -9.96 3.23
CA ALA A 156 6.25 -11.40 3.36
C ALA A 156 7.70 -11.83 3.18
N GLY A 157 8.18 -12.69 4.07
CA GLY A 157 9.56 -13.15 4.04
C GLY A 157 9.81 -14.34 4.94
N ILE A 158 11.08 -14.58 5.25
CA ILE A 158 11.53 -15.72 6.01
C ILE A 158 11.46 -15.40 7.51
N GLY A 159 10.63 -16.14 8.25
CA GLY A 159 10.56 -16.12 9.70
C GLY A 159 11.19 -17.38 10.30
N TYR A 160 11.96 -17.26 11.38
CA TYR A 160 12.59 -18.43 12.02
C TYR A 160 12.74 -18.25 13.52
N ASN A 161 12.81 -19.38 14.24
CA ASN A 161 13.11 -19.41 15.66
C ASN A 161 14.63 -19.38 15.89
N LYS A 162 15.12 -18.35 16.58
CA LYS A 162 16.55 -18.14 16.85
C LYS A 162 17.18 -19.20 17.76
N ASN A 163 16.35 -19.87 18.58
CA ASN A 163 16.82 -20.91 19.49
C ASN A 163 16.87 -22.30 18.84
N VAL A 164 16.16 -22.49 17.70
CA VAL A 164 16.02 -23.79 17.03
C VAL A 164 16.85 -23.87 15.76
N ILE A 165 16.95 -22.77 15.00
CA ILE A 165 17.78 -22.70 13.79
C ILE A 165 19.16 -22.18 14.16
N PRO A 166 20.24 -23.01 14.02
CA PRO A 166 21.62 -22.56 14.23
C PRO A 166 21.98 -21.42 13.29
N SER A 167 22.80 -20.50 13.72
CA SER A 167 23.19 -19.31 12.93
C SER A 167 23.80 -19.64 11.57
N ALA A 168 24.51 -20.78 11.44
CA ALA A 168 25.07 -21.27 10.18
C ALA A 168 24.00 -21.71 9.16
N ASP A 169 22.83 -22.15 9.66
CA ASP A 169 21.73 -22.65 8.85
C ASP A 169 20.69 -21.59 8.52
N VAL A 170 20.76 -20.40 9.14
CA VAL A 170 19.84 -19.30 8.88
C VAL A 170 19.88 -18.93 7.39
N PRO A 171 18.74 -18.95 6.67
CA PRO A 171 18.69 -18.58 5.26
C PRO A 171 18.98 -17.09 5.06
N LYS A 172 19.77 -16.75 4.05
CA LYS A 172 20.04 -15.36 3.64
C LYS A 172 19.28 -14.96 2.36
N ASN A 173 18.80 -15.96 1.62
CA ASN A 173 18.07 -15.82 0.35
C ASN A 173 17.21 -17.06 0.11
N PHE A 174 16.51 -17.14 -1.03
CA PHE A 174 15.67 -18.28 -1.36
C PHE A 174 16.47 -19.56 -1.58
N ASP A 175 17.68 -19.49 -2.18
CA ASP A 175 18.49 -20.69 -2.43
C ASP A 175 18.88 -21.40 -1.13
N ASP A 176 19.08 -20.65 -0.07
CA ASP A 176 19.40 -21.20 1.24
C ASP A 176 18.26 -22.03 1.86
N LEU A 177 17.01 -21.87 1.39
CA LEU A 177 15.89 -22.73 1.79
C LEU A 177 16.09 -24.20 1.32
N LEU A 178 16.99 -24.43 0.36
CA LEU A 178 17.35 -25.77 -0.14
C LEU A 178 18.43 -26.47 0.69
N LYS A 179 18.96 -25.85 1.74
CA LYS A 179 19.95 -26.48 2.62
C LYS A 179 19.42 -27.79 3.20
N PRO A 180 20.20 -28.88 3.17
CA PRO A 180 19.77 -30.19 3.74
C PRO A 180 19.37 -30.07 5.23
N ALA A 181 20.02 -29.18 5.99
CA ALA A 181 19.73 -28.95 7.40
C ALA A 181 18.32 -28.39 7.66
N LEU A 182 17.65 -27.83 6.64
CA LEU A 182 16.30 -27.28 6.74
C LEU A 182 15.20 -28.25 6.28
N LYS A 183 15.56 -29.41 5.75
CA LYS A 183 14.59 -30.42 5.29
C LYS A 183 13.69 -30.87 6.45
N GLY A 184 12.36 -30.82 6.22
CA GLY A 184 11.34 -31.13 7.22
C GLY A 184 11.14 -30.07 8.32
N LYS A 185 11.87 -28.93 8.26
CA LYS A 185 11.76 -27.85 9.24
C LYS A 185 10.94 -26.64 8.76
N ILE A 186 10.43 -26.70 7.53
CA ILE A 186 9.71 -25.58 6.91
C ILE A 186 8.20 -25.80 7.04
N GLY A 187 7.52 -24.86 7.69
CA GLY A 187 6.07 -24.78 7.72
C GLY A 187 5.58 -23.52 7.02
N ILE A 188 4.43 -23.58 6.35
CA ILE A 188 3.86 -22.45 5.62
C ILE A 188 2.37 -22.28 5.88
N SER A 189 1.88 -21.04 5.79
CA SER A 189 0.47 -20.72 5.75
C SER A 189 -0.17 -21.20 4.44
N ASN A 190 -1.47 -21.47 4.44
CA ASN A 190 -2.25 -21.71 3.22
C ASN A 190 -3.00 -20.48 2.71
N GLU A 191 -2.74 -19.29 3.26
CA GLU A 191 -3.38 -18.04 2.86
C GLU A 191 -2.68 -17.40 1.65
N GLU A 192 -3.31 -16.35 1.09
CA GLU A 192 -2.83 -15.63 -0.10
C GLU A 192 -1.37 -15.15 0.05
N ILE A 193 -0.94 -14.83 1.27
CA ILE A 193 0.45 -14.42 1.52
C ILE A 193 1.46 -15.48 1.07
N ALA A 194 1.15 -16.76 1.23
CA ALA A 194 2.01 -17.85 0.77
C ALA A 194 2.05 -17.91 -0.76
N THR A 195 0.92 -17.75 -1.43
CA THR A 195 0.86 -17.73 -2.89
C THR A 195 1.67 -16.57 -3.48
N ARG A 196 1.66 -15.41 -2.84
CA ARG A 196 2.49 -14.24 -3.24
C ARG A 196 3.99 -14.54 -3.13
N VAL A 197 4.42 -15.24 -2.07
CA VAL A 197 5.84 -15.65 -1.93
C VAL A 197 6.22 -16.68 -2.98
N ILE A 198 5.36 -17.64 -3.31
CA ILE A 198 5.57 -18.55 -4.44
C ILE A 198 5.71 -17.79 -5.76
N GLY A 199 4.88 -16.77 -5.99
CA GLY A 199 5.00 -15.87 -7.13
C GLY A 199 6.35 -15.16 -7.20
N ALA A 200 6.85 -14.67 -6.06
CA ALA A 200 8.18 -14.04 -5.97
C ALA A 200 9.31 -15.04 -6.27
N MET A 201 9.22 -16.26 -5.74
CA MET A 201 10.19 -17.34 -6.01
C MET A 201 10.19 -17.73 -7.49
N LEU A 202 9.00 -17.89 -8.09
CA LEU A 202 8.87 -18.17 -9.53
C LEU A 202 9.48 -17.07 -10.38
N LYS A 203 9.20 -15.80 -10.03
CA LYS A 203 9.70 -14.64 -10.75
C LYS A 203 11.22 -14.51 -10.67
N GLU A 204 11.81 -14.77 -9.51
CA GLU A 204 13.23 -14.55 -9.26
C GLU A 204 14.10 -15.77 -9.57
N LYS A 205 13.60 -16.98 -9.31
CA LYS A 205 14.35 -18.26 -9.41
C LYS A 205 13.80 -19.23 -10.47
N GLY A 206 12.57 -19.04 -10.92
CA GLY A 206 11.92 -19.88 -11.92
C GLY A 206 11.45 -21.25 -11.40
N GLU A 207 10.85 -22.05 -12.31
CA GLU A 207 10.27 -23.35 -11.99
C GLU A 207 11.29 -24.40 -11.50
N GLY A 208 12.53 -24.33 -11.99
CA GLY A 208 13.59 -25.25 -11.58
C GLY A 208 13.90 -25.17 -10.09
N PHE A 209 13.85 -23.99 -9.50
CA PHE A 209 13.96 -23.77 -8.07
C PHE A 209 12.77 -24.38 -7.32
N ILE A 210 11.56 -24.15 -7.79
CA ILE A 210 10.32 -24.67 -7.18
C ILE A 210 10.34 -26.22 -7.11
N LYS A 211 10.79 -26.88 -8.19
CA LYS A 211 10.95 -28.34 -8.20
C LYS A 211 11.92 -28.84 -7.14
N LYS A 212 13.03 -28.13 -6.91
CA LYS A 212 13.98 -28.45 -5.84
C LYS A 212 13.39 -28.19 -4.45
N LEU A 213 12.64 -27.09 -4.29
CA LEU A 213 11.99 -26.71 -3.03
C LEU A 213 10.97 -27.77 -2.59
N ALA A 214 10.26 -28.43 -3.50
CA ALA A 214 9.38 -29.55 -3.22
C ALA A 214 10.06 -30.70 -2.48
N GLY A 215 11.39 -30.87 -2.64
CA GLY A 215 12.18 -31.84 -1.92
C GLY A 215 12.45 -31.53 -0.45
N GLN A 216 12.06 -30.35 0.04
CA GLN A 216 12.31 -29.91 1.42
C GLN A 216 11.29 -30.42 2.45
N ASP A 217 10.30 -31.21 2.05
CA ASP A 217 9.28 -31.77 2.95
C ASP A 217 8.53 -30.69 3.72
N ILE A 218 7.97 -29.74 2.98
CA ILE A 218 7.28 -28.54 3.53
C ILE A 218 5.90 -28.92 4.04
N LYS A 219 5.58 -28.55 5.29
CA LYS A 219 4.26 -28.75 5.87
C LYS A 219 3.39 -27.52 5.74
N GLN A 220 2.13 -27.70 5.29
CA GLN A 220 1.16 -26.63 5.20
C GLN A 220 0.23 -26.61 6.41
N TYR A 221 -0.06 -25.41 6.92
CA TYR A 221 -0.94 -25.18 8.06
C TYR A 221 -2.10 -24.28 7.64
N GLY A 222 -3.30 -24.64 8.09
CA GLY A 222 -4.52 -23.83 7.90
C GLY A 222 -4.60 -22.65 8.87
N LEU A 223 -3.51 -21.90 8.99
CA LEU A 223 -3.39 -20.78 9.95
C LEU A 223 -3.02 -19.49 9.24
N PRO A 224 -3.55 -18.35 9.70
CA PRO A 224 -3.09 -17.03 9.25
C PRO A 224 -1.64 -16.78 9.69
N ALA A 225 -0.98 -15.79 9.05
CA ALA A 225 0.41 -15.44 9.35
C ALA A 225 0.69 -15.19 10.85
N LEU A 226 -0.29 -14.67 11.59
CA LEU A 226 -0.14 -14.49 13.05
C LEU A 226 -0.10 -15.83 13.78
N GLY A 227 -0.98 -16.79 13.45
CA GLY A 227 -0.95 -18.14 14.02
C GLY A 227 0.33 -18.89 13.66
N MET A 228 0.86 -18.70 12.45
CA MET A 228 2.17 -19.24 12.09
C MET A 228 3.30 -18.71 12.97
N ASN A 229 3.26 -17.45 13.37
CA ASN A 229 4.27 -16.89 14.29
C ASN A 229 4.26 -17.59 15.65
N GLU A 230 3.11 -18.00 16.17
CA GLU A 230 2.99 -18.74 17.44
C GLU A 230 3.68 -20.11 17.33
N LEU A 231 3.50 -20.81 16.21
CA LEU A 231 4.20 -22.08 15.96
C LEU A 231 5.72 -21.91 15.83
N ILE A 232 6.18 -20.78 15.27
CA ILE A 232 7.61 -20.47 15.19
C ILE A 232 8.15 -20.15 16.59
N VAL A 233 7.45 -19.35 17.36
CA VAL A 233 7.86 -18.96 18.73
C VAL A 233 7.94 -20.19 19.65
N SER A 234 7.00 -21.14 19.56
CA SER A 234 7.03 -22.40 20.30
C SER A 234 8.13 -23.36 19.84
N GLY A 235 8.64 -23.20 18.61
CA GLY A 235 9.60 -24.10 17.99
C GLY A 235 8.97 -25.31 17.29
N GLU A 236 7.65 -25.44 17.26
CA GLU A 236 6.93 -26.48 16.51
C GLU A 236 7.21 -26.37 15.02
N VAL A 237 7.25 -25.14 14.49
CA VAL A 237 7.72 -24.82 13.14
C VAL A 237 9.01 -24.02 13.25
N PRO A 238 10.18 -24.61 13.02
CA PRO A 238 11.44 -23.90 13.13
C PRO A 238 11.60 -22.71 12.19
N LEU A 239 11.05 -22.81 10.96
CA LEU A 239 11.19 -21.83 9.90
C LEU A 239 9.96 -21.77 9.00
N THR A 240 9.63 -20.59 8.52
CA THR A 240 8.65 -20.36 7.44
C THR A 240 9.21 -19.33 6.44
N PHE A 241 8.74 -19.36 5.20
CA PHE A 241 8.95 -18.26 4.24
C PHE A 241 7.70 -17.40 4.02
N THR A 242 6.67 -17.59 4.86
CA THR A 242 5.40 -16.84 4.78
C THR A 242 5.16 -15.92 5.97
N ALA A 243 6.23 -15.58 6.72
CA ALA A 243 6.15 -14.67 7.85
C ALA A 243 5.91 -13.22 7.37
N VAL A 244 5.08 -12.50 8.11
CA VAL A 244 4.86 -11.05 7.92
C VAL A 244 5.75 -10.28 8.89
N ASP A 245 6.59 -9.40 8.37
CA ASP A 245 7.62 -8.66 9.11
C ASP A 245 7.08 -7.88 10.32
N SER A 246 5.95 -7.20 10.18
CA SER A 246 5.33 -6.43 11.27
C SER A 246 4.91 -7.33 12.45
N ASN A 247 4.35 -8.50 12.16
CA ASN A 247 3.96 -9.47 13.17
C ASN A 247 5.18 -10.03 13.91
N VAL A 248 6.26 -10.34 13.16
CA VAL A 248 7.51 -10.83 13.74
C VAL A 248 8.17 -9.77 14.62
N ARG A 249 8.24 -8.51 14.16
CA ARG A 249 8.78 -7.41 14.97
C ARG A 249 8.01 -7.22 16.26
N MET A 250 6.68 -7.27 16.23
CA MET A 250 5.86 -7.17 17.46
C MET A 250 6.12 -8.31 18.43
N ALA A 251 6.27 -9.53 17.96
CA ALA A 251 6.57 -10.68 18.81
C ALA A 251 7.99 -10.58 19.40
N ALA A 252 8.98 -10.23 18.58
CA ALA A 252 10.36 -10.04 19.01
C ALA A 252 10.53 -8.93 20.05
N ALA A 253 9.78 -7.81 19.90
CA ALA A 253 9.77 -6.72 20.89
C ALA A 253 9.23 -7.15 22.28
N ARG A 254 8.45 -8.23 22.33
CA ARG A 254 7.97 -8.87 23.57
C ARG A 254 8.90 -9.98 24.10
N GLY A 255 10.09 -10.11 23.49
CA GLY A 255 11.10 -11.09 23.91
C GLY A 255 10.97 -12.47 23.23
N ALA A 256 10.07 -12.65 22.27
CA ALA A 256 9.94 -13.93 21.56
C ALA A 256 11.21 -14.24 20.73
N PRO A 257 11.65 -15.52 20.67
CA PRO A 257 12.87 -15.93 19.98
C PRO A 257 12.67 -16.03 18.44
N ILE A 258 12.00 -15.09 17.85
CA ILE A 258 11.68 -15.06 16.43
C ILE A 258 12.46 -13.94 15.74
N ALA A 259 12.85 -14.16 14.48
CA ALA A 259 13.43 -13.14 13.61
C ALA A 259 12.85 -13.23 12.20
N TRP A 260 12.92 -12.12 11.46
CA TRP A 260 12.47 -12.01 10.08
C TRP A 260 13.63 -11.58 9.17
N LEU A 261 13.66 -12.16 7.98
CA LEU A 261 14.62 -11.83 6.93
C LEU A 261 13.89 -11.67 5.59
N PRO A 262 14.32 -10.75 4.72
CA PRO A 262 13.81 -10.66 3.37
C PRO A 262 14.25 -11.87 2.54
N GLY A 263 13.45 -12.25 1.54
CA GLY A 263 13.91 -13.09 0.44
C GLY A 263 14.61 -12.26 -0.64
N ASP A 264 15.00 -12.90 -1.75
CA ASP A 264 15.59 -12.20 -2.92
C ASP A 264 14.63 -11.18 -3.55
N LEU A 265 13.34 -11.44 -3.46
CA LEU A 265 12.26 -10.58 -3.89
C LEU A 265 11.15 -10.64 -2.84
N VAL A 266 10.78 -9.49 -2.29
CA VAL A 266 9.87 -9.38 -1.14
C VAL A 266 8.50 -8.91 -1.61
N PRO A 267 7.47 -9.78 -1.58
CA PRO A 267 6.10 -9.34 -1.87
C PRO A 267 5.61 -8.36 -0.82
N ALA A 268 5.14 -7.21 -1.26
CA ALA A 268 4.41 -6.28 -0.41
C ALA A 268 3.00 -6.81 -0.15
N ASN A 269 2.62 -6.91 1.12
CA ASN A 269 1.25 -7.08 1.55
C ASN A 269 0.71 -5.69 1.87
N ALA A 270 0.21 -5.02 0.84
CA ALA A 270 -0.13 -3.61 0.87
C ALA A 270 -1.60 -3.35 1.20
N GLY A 271 -1.88 -2.21 1.82
CA GLY A 271 -3.14 -1.51 1.70
C GLY A 271 -3.03 -0.44 0.63
N SER A 272 -4.12 -0.14 -0.02
CA SER A 272 -4.21 0.92 -1.02
C SER A 272 -5.50 1.68 -0.89
N LEU A 273 -5.50 2.93 -1.34
CA LEU A 273 -6.68 3.79 -1.30
C LEU A 273 -6.89 4.50 -2.64
N GLY A 274 -8.15 4.90 -2.90
CA GLY A 274 -8.54 5.66 -4.05
C GLY A 274 -9.82 6.45 -3.80
N ALA A 275 -10.04 7.52 -4.57
CA ALA A 275 -11.27 8.29 -4.55
C ALA A 275 -12.36 7.62 -5.40
N PHE A 276 -13.60 7.74 -4.99
CA PHE A 276 -14.73 7.26 -5.77
C PHE A 276 -15.03 8.25 -6.92
N LEU A 277 -15.38 7.73 -8.11
CA LEU A 277 -15.57 8.57 -9.31
C LEU A 277 -16.66 9.63 -9.13
N HIS A 278 -17.74 9.27 -8.45
CA HIS A 278 -18.90 10.13 -8.20
C HIS A 278 -18.97 10.56 -6.72
N THR A 279 -17.81 10.81 -6.12
CA THR A 279 -17.72 11.25 -4.72
C THR A 279 -18.58 12.48 -4.47
N PRO A 280 -19.47 12.47 -3.45
CA PRO A 280 -20.22 13.66 -3.03
C PRO A 280 -19.34 14.77 -2.45
N HIS A 281 -18.15 14.43 -1.90
CA HIS A 281 -17.28 15.36 -1.19
C HIS A 281 -15.84 15.34 -1.77
N PRO A 282 -15.64 15.82 -3.03
CA PRO A 282 -14.38 15.64 -3.75
C PRO A 282 -13.18 16.34 -3.10
N HIS A 283 -13.38 17.49 -2.44
CA HIS A 283 -12.30 18.18 -1.74
C HIS A 283 -11.85 17.37 -0.51
N ALA A 284 -12.79 16.92 0.31
CA ALA A 284 -12.52 16.12 1.49
C ALA A 284 -11.87 14.76 1.11
N ALA A 285 -12.34 14.13 0.02
CA ALA A 285 -11.77 12.89 -0.48
C ALA A 285 -10.29 13.04 -0.86
N LEU A 286 -9.95 14.05 -1.66
CA LEU A 286 -8.58 14.28 -2.12
C LEU A 286 -7.67 14.78 -0.99
N LEU A 287 -8.19 15.60 -0.08
CA LEU A 287 -7.47 16.03 1.12
C LEU A 287 -7.13 14.85 2.02
N PHE A 288 -8.07 13.92 2.20
CA PHE A 288 -7.85 12.72 3.01
C PHE A 288 -6.84 11.77 2.36
N ILE A 289 -6.90 11.59 1.04
CA ILE A 289 -5.90 10.83 0.31
C ILE A 289 -4.50 11.45 0.49
N ASP A 290 -4.37 12.78 0.28
CA ASP A 290 -3.11 13.49 0.45
C ASP A 290 -2.57 13.36 1.89
N PHE A 291 -3.44 13.39 2.90
CA PHE A 291 -3.07 13.14 4.31
C PHE A 291 -2.54 11.70 4.50
N MET A 292 -3.27 10.69 4.02
CA MET A 292 -2.93 9.27 4.24
C MET A 292 -1.59 8.89 3.60
N ILE A 293 -1.32 9.38 2.38
CA ILE A 293 -0.08 9.10 1.65
C ILE A 293 1.03 10.13 1.92
N GLY A 294 0.70 11.24 2.58
CA GLY A 294 1.62 12.30 2.95
C GLY A 294 2.50 11.95 4.16
N PRO A 295 3.45 12.83 4.51
CA PRO A 295 4.40 12.57 5.60
C PRO A 295 3.74 12.23 6.94
N GLU A 296 2.65 12.89 7.29
CA GLU A 296 1.98 12.71 8.58
C GLU A 296 1.27 11.37 8.69
N GLY A 297 0.44 11.01 7.69
CA GLY A 297 -0.22 9.70 7.64
C GLY A 297 0.80 8.57 7.61
N GLN A 298 1.87 8.72 6.83
CA GLN A 298 2.95 7.74 6.74
C GLN A 298 3.75 7.60 8.04
N LYS A 299 3.91 8.71 8.79
CA LYS A 299 4.50 8.69 10.14
C LYS A 299 3.63 7.90 11.11
N LEU A 300 2.31 8.13 11.10
CA LEU A 300 1.37 7.40 11.95
C LEU A 300 1.41 5.89 11.64
N PHE A 301 1.34 5.50 10.38
CA PHE A 301 1.44 4.10 9.97
C PHE A 301 2.74 3.45 10.46
N GLY A 302 3.88 4.12 10.25
CA GLY A 302 5.20 3.56 10.57
C GLY A 302 5.53 3.56 12.06
N GLU A 303 5.50 4.72 12.70
CA GLU A 303 6.01 4.88 14.06
C GLU A 303 5.03 4.35 15.12
N LYS A 304 3.73 4.56 14.90
CA LYS A 304 2.73 4.18 15.90
C LYS A 304 2.22 2.75 15.72
N TYR A 305 2.10 2.29 14.46
CA TYR A 305 1.44 1.01 14.16
C TYR A 305 2.36 -0.03 13.49
N GLY A 306 3.62 0.32 13.25
CA GLY A 306 4.65 -0.61 12.77
C GLY A 306 4.50 -1.06 11.32
N TYR A 307 3.67 -0.38 10.52
CA TYR A 307 3.59 -0.65 9.08
C TYR A 307 4.80 -0.09 8.34
N GLY A 308 5.13 -0.69 7.19
CA GLY A 308 6.07 -0.12 6.23
C GLY A 308 5.44 1.04 5.47
N SER A 309 6.29 1.91 4.95
CA SER A 309 5.91 3.03 4.10
C SER A 309 6.48 2.85 2.69
N PRO A 310 5.66 3.01 1.62
CA PRO A 310 6.18 2.99 0.25
C PRO A 310 7.27 4.06 0.01
N ARG A 311 7.27 5.15 0.78
CA ARG A 311 8.23 6.25 0.67
C ARG A 311 9.63 5.92 1.18
N LYS A 312 9.78 4.86 1.99
CA LYS A 312 11.06 4.49 2.60
C LYS A 312 11.78 3.45 1.76
N ASP A 313 13.10 3.56 1.69
CA ASP A 313 13.95 2.44 1.31
C ASP A 313 14.05 1.49 2.52
N HIS A 314 13.74 0.22 2.27
CA HIS A 314 13.76 -0.83 3.29
C HIS A 314 15.01 -1.73 3.21
N GLY A 315 15.94 -1.42 2.30
CA GLY A 315 17.17 -2.20 2.09
C GLY A 315 16.95 -3.56 1.42
N PHE A 316 15.78 -3.80 0.82
CA PHE A 316 15.45 -5.00 0.06
C PHE A 316 14.59 -4.70 -1.17
N LYS A 317 14.63 -5.60 -2.16
CA LYS A 317 13.86 -5.49 -3.41
C LYS A 317 12.40 -5.81 -3.16
N ARG A 318 11.54 -4.77 -3.17
CA ARG A 318 10.08 -4.90 -3.03
C ARG A 318 9.42 -5.27 -4.35
N TRP A 319 8.30 -5.98 -4.25
CA TRP A 319 7.48 -6.33 -5.39
C TRP A 319 5.98 -6.23 -5.05
N TYR A 320 5.24 -5.65 -5.97
CA TYR A 320 3.79 -5.51 -5.89
C TYR A 320 3.18 -6.43 -6.96
N PRO A 321 2.69 -7.62 -6.55
CA PRO A 321 2.24 -8.64 -7.49
C PRO A 321 1.03 -8.23 -8.34
N GLU A 322 0.27 -7.25 -7.89
CA GLU A 322 -0.91 -6.71 -8.56
C GLU A 322 -0.58 -5.73 -9.69
N GLN A 323 0.63 -5.19 -9.70
CA GLN A 323 0.98 -4.09 -10.58
C GLN A 323 0.78 -4.40 -12.06
N GLY A 324 -0.03 -3.56 -12.75
CA GLY A 324 -0.24 -3.62 -14.20
C GLY A 324 -1.20 -4.71 -14.65
N LEU A 325 -1.82 -5.45 -13.72
CA LEU A 325 -2.79 -6.50 -14.03
C LEU A 325 -4.23 -5.99 -13.98
N SER A 326 -5.14 -6.67 -14.70
CA SER A 326 -6.57 -6.59 -14.44
C SER A 326 -6.95 -7.47 -13.24
N SER A 327 -8.12 -7.25 -12.65
CA SER A 327 -8.66 -8.11 -11.58
C SER A 327 -8.76 -9.58 -12.02
N TYR A 328 -9.13 -9.83 -13.26
CA TYR A 328 -9.22 -11.17 -13.85
C TYR A 328 -7.83 -11.82 -13.99
N ASP A 329 -6.85 -11.09 -14.53
CA ASP A 329 -5.50 -11.62 -14.71
C ASP A 329 -4.81 -11.87 -13.37
N TYR A 330 -5.05 -11.00 -12.37
CA TYR A 330 -4.53 -11.20 -11.03
C TYR A 330 -5.13 -12.45 -10.37
N ALA A 331 -6.44 -12.63 -10.44
CA ALA A 331 -7.10 -13.83 -9.91
C ALA A 331 -6.56 -15.11 -10.54
N ASN A 332 -6.40 -15.16 -11.85
CA ASN A 332 -5.80 -16.29 -12.57
C ASN A 332 -4.35 -16.54 -12.15
N THR A 333 -3.60 -15.47 -11.90
CA THR A 333 -2.20 -15.53 -11.47
C THR A 333 -2.09 -16.12 -10.05
N ILE A 334 -2.91 -15.64 -9.12
CA ILE A 334 -3.00 -16.19 -7.76
C ILE A 334 -3.39 -17.68 -7.78
N GLU A 335 -4.36 -18.06 -8.63
CA GLU A 335 -4.76 -19.47 -8.77
C GLU A 335 -3.60 -20.35 -9.26
N LYS A 336 -2.83 -19.89 -10.25
CA LYS A 336 -1.63 -20.61 -10.74
C LYS A 336 -0.60 -20.78 -9.63
N TRP A 337 -0.29 -19.73 -8.88
CA TRP A 337 0.66 -19.81 -7.77
C TRP A 337 0.16 -20.71 -6.64
N ASN A 338 -1.14 -20.71 -6.37
CA ASN A 338 -1.74 -21.59 -5.38
C ASN A 338 -1.61 -23.07 -5.80
N LYS A 339 -1.81 -23.40 -7.07
CA LYS A 339 -1.56 -24.75 -7.58
C LYS A 339 -0.10 -25.19 -7.35
N VAL A 340 0.85 -24.30 -7.57
CA VAL A 340 2.27 -24.54 -7.29
C VAL A 340 2.51 -24.74 -5.79
N LEU A 341 1.93 -23.90 -4.93
CA LEU A 341 2.02 -24.04 -3.47
C LEU A 341 1.57 -25.43 -3.02
N LEU A 342 0.43 -25.93 -3.54
CA LEU A 342 -0.12 -27.24 -3.22
C LEU A 342 0.75 -28.40 -3.73
N GLN A 343 1.54 -28.19 -4.78
CA GLN A 343 2.46 -29.21 -5.30
C GLN A 343 3.73 -29.35 -4.46
N ILE A 344 4.19 -28.30 -3.81
CA ILE A 344 5.44 -28.31 -3.04
C ILE A 344 5.25 -28.54 -1.55
N SER A 345 4.01 -28.57 -1.07
CA SER A 345 3.69 -28.74 0.35
C SER A 345 2.73 -29.89 0.59
N ARG A 346 2.81 -30.47 1.79
CA ARG A 346 1.86 -31.49 2.28
C ARG A 346 1.00 -30.93 3.43
N LYS A 347 -0.20 -31.44 3.55
CA LYS A 347 -1.09 -31.10 4.68
C LYS A 347 -0.63 -31.77 5.97
#